data_5b1f196d4db72121d4b8a321bf204a51
#
_entry.id   5b1f196d4db72121d4b8a321bf204a51
#
_cell.length_a   1.000
_cell.length_b   1.000
_cell.length_c   1.000
_cell.angle_alpha   90.00
_cell.angle_beta   90.00
_cell.angle_gamma   90.00
#
_symmetry.space_group_name_H-M   'P 1'
#
loop_
_entity.id
_entity.type
_entity.pdbx_description
1 polymer ?
#
loop_
_entity_poly.entity_id
_entity_poly.type
_entity_poly.pdbx_seq_one_letter_code
_entity_poly.pdbx_strand_id
1 'polypeptide(L)'
;CDVLTHLGYIEGEKPLEQGKILAKIFAESDLLLTESIRRGVFDSLTPPELLSVASAMIYQGRSSEPYAPKMPNDNVANALVAVSKIWIELEAIENEFDVKTQREPDFGFCYAAFRWANGHSLSGVLKGTDMTVGDFVRSIKQLIDLLTQIGGAAEELRPACREGIKRLDRGVISYMLGDL
;
A
#
# COMPACT_ATOMS: atom_id res chain seq x y z
N CYS A 1 5.37 -16.43 -15.97
CA CYS A 1 4.80 -17.65 -15.34
C CYS A 1 5.72 -18.23 -14.26
N ASP A 2 7.03 -18.27 -14.49
CA ASP A 2 7.98 -19.02 -13.63
C ASP A 2 8.06 -18.47 -12.19
N VAL A 3 8.07 -17.15 -12.00
CA VAL A 3 8.03 -16.51 -10.67
C VAL A 3 6.75 -16.90 -9.92
N LEU A 4 5.59 -16.86 -10.57
CA LEU A 4 4.30 -17.20 -9.94
C LEU A 4 4.19 -18.69 -9.59
N THR A 5 4.81 -19.57 -10.40
CA THR A 5 4.90 -21.00 -10.10
C THR A 5 5.83 -21.23 -8.91
N HIS A 6 6.99 -20.57 -8.88
CA HIS A 6 7.95 -20.65 -7.77
C HIS A 6 7.32 -20.22 -6.43
N LEU A 7 6.52 -19.17 -6.45
CA LEU A 7 5.82 -18.63 -5.27
C LEU A 7 4.52 -19.39 -4.92
N GLY A 8 4.11 -20.38 -5.72
CA GLY A 8 2.91 -21.18 -5.47
C GLY A 8 1.59 -20.47 -5.76
N TYR A 9 1.58 -19.53 -6.70
CA TYR A 9 0.34 -18.87 -7.15
C TYR A 9 -0.37 -19.63 -8.26
N ILE A 10 0.39 -20.38 -9.07
CA ILE A 10 -0.15 -21.15 -10.18
C ILE A 10 0.50 -22.55 -10.20
N GLU A 11 -0.25 -23.53 -10.70
CA GLU A 11 0.22 -24.85 -11.03
C GLU A 11 -0.12 -25.13 -12.51
N GLY A 12 0.90 -25.12 -13.37
CA GLY A 12 0.69 -25.12 -14.81
C GLY A 12 -0.04 -23.87 -15.28
N GLU A 13 -1.25 -24.02 -15.84
CA GLU A 13 -2.11 -22.91 -16.26
C GLU A 13 -3.22 -22.58 -15.25
N LYS A 14 -3.26 -23.26 -14.09
CA LYS A 14 -4.34 -23.11 -13.10
C LYS A 14 -3.91 -22.22 -11.93
N PRO A 15 -4.69 -21.17 -11.57
CA PRO A 15 -4.41 -20.40 -10.38
C PRO A 15 -4.75 -21.22 -9.12
N LEU A 16 -3.83 -21.22 -8.16
CA LEU A 16 -4.07 -21.69 -6.80
C LEU A 16 -4.85 -20.64 -5.99
N GLU A 17 -5.18 -20.92 -4.73
CA GLU A 17 -5.94 -19.96 -3.90
C GLU A 17 -5.23 -18.60 -3.77
N GLN A 18 -3.90 -18.58 -3.64
CA GLN A 18 -3.08 -17.39 -3.62
C GLN A 18 -3.15 -16.63 -4.95
N GLY A 19 -3.19 -17.34 -6.08
CA GLY A 19 -3.38 -16.74 -7.40
C GLY A 19 -4.72 -16.05 -7.59
N LYS A 20 -5.76 -16.51 -6.89
CA LYS A 20 -7.08 -15.86 -6.89
C LYS A 20 -7.07 -14.52 -6.15
N ILE A 21 -6.26 -14.40 -5.09
CA ILE A 21 -6.06 -13.13 -4.37
C ILE A 21 -5.33 -12.15 -5.28
N LEU A 22 -4.22 -12.57 -5.88
CA LEU A 22 -3.45 -11.75 -6.83
C LEU A 22 -4.31 -11.23 -7.98
N ALA A 23 -5.18 -12.08 -8.54
CA ALA A 23 -6.08 -11.71 -9.64
C ALA A 23 -7.14 -10.64 -9.27
N LYS A 24 -7.37 -10.39 -7.99
CA LYS A 24 -8.30 -9.36 -7.51
C LYS A 24 -7.62 -8.01 -7.22
N ILE A 25 -6.32 -7.97 -7.29
CA ILE A 25 -5.52 -6.77 -6.99
C ILE A 25 -4.94 -6.26 -8.31
N PHE A 26 -5.19 -4.99 -8.63
CA PHE A 26 -4.74 -4.31 -9.84
C PHE A 26 -3.93 -3.06 -9.47
N ALA A 27 -2.77 -3.27 -8.84
CA ALA A 27 -1.84 -2.20 -8.49
C ALA A 27 -0.47 -2.46 -9.09
N GLU A 28 0.37 -1.45 -9.21
CA GLU A 28 1.73 -1.57 -9.74
C GLU A 28 2.66 -2.46 -8.91
N SER A 29 2.29 -2.77 -7.67
CA SER A 29 3.03 -3.65 -6.76
C SER A 29 2.19 -4.85 -6.31
N ASP A 30 1.44 -5.42 -7.22
CA ASP A 30 0.45 -6.49 -6.95
C ASP A 30 1.04 -7.67 -6.19
N LEU A 31 2.22 -8.13 -6.60
CA LEU A 31 2.85 -9.28 -5.98
C LEU A 31 3.37 -8.97 -4.58
N LEU A 32 3.99 -7.80 -4.38
CA LEU A 32 4.45 -7.34 -3.07
C LEU A 32 3.29 -7.21 -2.10
N LEU A 33 2.19 -6.60 -2.53
CA LEU A 33 0.98 -6.44 -1.72
C LEU A 33 0.37 -7.80 -1.37
N THR A 34 0.23 -8.69 -2.35
CA THR A 34 -0.35 -10.02 -2.15
C THR A 34 0.50 -10.86 -1.18
N GLU A 35 1.83 -10.84 -1.33
CA GLU A 35 2.74 -11.51 -0.38
C GLU A 35 2.66 -10.91 1.02
N SER A 36 2.53 -9.59 1.13
CA SER A 36 2.37 -8.91 2.41
C SER A 36 1.06 -9.30 3.11
N ILE A 37 -0.04 -9.43 2.37
CA ILE A 37 -1.31 -9.95 2.89
C ILE A 37 -1.14 -11.39 3.33
N ARG A 38 -0.60 -12.26 2.48
CA ARG A 38 -0.41 -13.68 2.75
C ARG A 38 0.44 -13.95 3.98
N ARG A 39 1.46 -13.13 4.21
CA ARG A 39 2.38 -13.24 5.36
C ARG A 39 1.90 -12.52 6.61
N GLY A 40 0.68 -12.00 6.61
CA GLY A 40 0.03 -11.39 7.78
C GLY A 40 0.60 -10.04 8.20
N VAL A 41 1.23 -9.28 7.30
CA VAL A 41 1.82 -7.96 7.62
C VAL A 41 0.76 -6.98 8.17
N PHE A 42 -0.49 -7.12 7.73
CA PHE A 42 -1.59 -6.21 8.08
C PHE A 42 -2.45 -6.69 9.25
N ASP A 43 -2.28 -7.92 9.74
CA ASP A 43 -3.25 -8.61 10.60
C ASP A 43 -3.51 -7.94 11.95
N SER A 44 -2.51 -7.29 12.53
CA SER A 44 -2.62 -6.64 13.85
C SER A 44 -2.60 -5.12 13.80
N LEU A 45 -2.73 -4.54 12.60
CA LEU A 45 -2.70 -3.09 12.43
C LEU A 45 -4.09 -2.47 12.61
N THR A 46 -4.13 -1.32 13.28
CA THR A 46 -5.34 -0.48 13.29
C THR A 46 -5.63 0.08 11.88
N PRO A 47 -6.87 0.53 11.58
CA PRO A 47 -7.15 1.11 10.26
C PRO A 47 -6.20 2.22 9.82
N PRO A 48 -5.82 3.22 10.63
CA PRO A 48 -4.83 4.23 10.25
C PRO A 48 -3.43 3.64 9.99
N GLU A 49 -3.02 2.63 10.76
CA GLU A 49 -1.73 1.94 10.56
C GLU A 49 -1.74 1.13 9.27
N LEU A 50 -2.80 0.37 9.00
CA LEU A 50 -2.95 -0.42 7.79
C LEU A 50 -2.87 0.45 6.54
N LEU A 51 -3.64 1.53 6.47
CA LEU A 51 -3.63 2.43 5.30
C LEU A 51 -2.28 3.13 5.13
N SER A 52 -1.59 3.45 6.22
CA SER A 52 -0.25 4.01 6.20
C SER A 52 0.76 3.05 5.56
N VAL A 53 0.75 1.78 5.97
CA VAL A 53 1.62 0.74 5.38
C VAL A 53 1.26 0.49 3.91
N ALA A 54 -0.03 0.37 3.59
CA ALA A 54 -0.51 0.16 2.22
C ALA A 54 -0.08 1.30 1.27
N SER A 55 -0.02 2.54 1.76
CA SER A 55 0.41 3.69 0.95
C SER A 55 1.83 3.57 0.40
N ALA A 56 2.70 2.83 1.09
CA ALA A 56 4.07 2.61 0.64
C ALA A 56 4.16 1.82 -0.68
N MET A 57 3.12 1.09 -1.03
CA MET A 57 3.09 0.24 -2.22
C MET A 57 2.62 0.97 -3.48
N ILE A 58 1.96 2.13 -3.33
CA ILE A 58 1.42 2.91 -4.46
C ILE A 58 2.07 4.28 -4.61
N TYR A 59 2.59 4.85 -3.52
CA TYR A 59 3.20 6.17 -3.55
C TYR A 59 4.55 6.16 -4.26
N GLN A 60 4.84 7.24 -4.98
CA GLN A 60 6.14 7.50 -5.58
C GLN A 60 6.46 8.99 -5.42
N GLY A 61 7.43 9.28 -4.56
CA GLY A 61 7.94 10.62 -4.35
C GLY A 61 8.70 11.14 -5.56
N ARG A 62 8.81 12.47 -5.66
CA ARG A 62 9.57 13.15 -6.72
C ARG A 62 11.03 13.37 -6.38
N SER A 63 11.39 13.25 -5.09
CA SER A 63 12.74 13.52 -4.62
C SER A 63 13.67 12.33 -4.86
N SER A 64 14.80 12.60 -5.45
CA SER A 64 15.92 11.65 -5.59
C SER A 64 16.91 11.73 -4.44
N GLU A 65 16.69 12.60 -3.45
CA GLU A 65 17.57 12.72 -2.30
C GLU A 65 17.24 11.65 -1.23
N PRO A 66 18.26 11.09 -0.57
CA PRO A 66 18.05 10.15 0.52
C PRO A 66 17.33 10.85 1.67
N TYR A 67 16.06 10.61 1.78
CA TYR A 67 15.20 11.12 2.85
C TYR A 67 14.85 9.97 3.80
N ALA A 68 15.11 10.18 5.09
CA ALA A 68 14.61 9.27 6.11
C ALA A 68 13.16 9.64 6.44
N PRO A 69 12.18 8.89 5.93
CA PRO A 69 10.78 9.21 6.13
C PRO A 69 10.40 9.10 7.60
N LYS A 70 9.62 10.06 8.08
CA LYS A 70 9.10 10.04 9.43
C LYS A 70 8.08 8.92 9.59
N MET A 71 8.26 8.06 10.61
CA MET A 71 7.33 6.97 10.90
C MET A 71 6.23 7.42 11.85
N PRO A 72 4.98 6.99 11.63
CA PRO A 72 3.86 7.29 12.53
C PRO A 72 4.05 6.73 13.94
N ASN A 73 4.41 5.45 14.03
CA ASN A 73 4.64 4.70 15.27
C ASN A 73 5.44 3.41 14.99
N ASP A 74 5.74 2.66 16.06
CA ASP A 74 6.53 1.43 15.97
C ASP A 74 5.80 0.31 15.21
N ASN A 75 4.47 0.22 15.29
CA ASN A 75 3.70 -0.79 14.57
C ASN A 75 3.83 -0.60 13.05
N VAL A 76 3.71 0.63 12.57
CA VAL A 76 3.92 0.97 11.16
C VAL A 76 5.38 0.72 10.76
N ALA A 77 6.34 1.15 11.57
CA ALA A 77 7.77 0.94 11.30
C ALA A 77 8.11 -0.55 11.16
N ASN A 78 7.64 -1.39 12.09
CA ASN A 78 7.86 -2.84 12.06
C ASN A 78 7.19 -3.49 10.84
N ALA A 79 5.97 -3.08 10.50
CA ALA A 79 5.28 -3.57 9.31
C ALA A 79 6.03 -3.20 8.02
N LEU A 80 6.56 -1.97 7.92
CA LEU A 80 7.35 -1.52 6.77
C LEU A 80 8.69 -2.25 6.65
N VAL A 81 9.32 -2.62 7.76
CA VAL A 81 10.50 -3.50 7.76
C VAL A 81 10.14 -4.88 7.19
N ALA A 82 8.98 -5.43 7.55
CA ALA A 82 8.51 -6.69 6.98
C ALA A 82 8.24 -6.57 5.47
N VAL A 83 7.59 -5.50 5.03
CA VAL A 83 7.37 -5.20 3.59
C VAL A 83 8.70 -5.12 2.83
N SER A 84 9.70 -4.42 3.38
CA SER A 84 11.02 -4.29 2.75
C SER A 84 11.71 -5.64 2.60
N LYS A 85 11.62 -6.54 3.59
CA LYS A 85 12.17 -7.88 3.51
C LYS A 85 11.49 -8.69 2.42
N ILE A 86 10.17 -8.64 2.34
CA ILE A 86 9.40 -9.31 1.29
C ILE A 86 9.83 -8.78 -0.09
N TRP A 87 9.95 -7.47 -0.25
CA TRP A 87 10.39 -6.86 -1.51
C TRP A 87 11.78 -7.35 -1.94
N ILE A 88 12.75 -7.40 -1.02
CA ILE A 88 14.11 -7.91 -1.30
C ILE A 88 14.07 -9.38 -1.75
N GLU A 89 13.26 -10.21 -1.09
CA GLU A 89 13.09 -11.61 -1.47
C GLU A 89 12.47 -11.76 -2.88
N LEU A 90 11.44 -10.95 -3.17
CA LEU A 90 10.81 -10.95 -4.49
C LEU A 90 11.74 -10.45 -5.58
N GLU A 91 12.52 -9.39 -5.32
CA GLU A 91 13.53 -8.89 -6.25
C GLU A 91 14.60 -9.94 -6.57
N ALA A 92 15.05 -10.68 -5.55
CA ALA A 92 16.00 -11.78 -5.75
C ALA A 92 15.43 -12.89 -6.65
N ILE A 93 14.18 -13.29 -6.42
CA ILE A 93 13.48 -14.30 -7.25
C ILE A 93 13.29 -13.77 -8.68
N GLU A 94 12.84 -12.53 -8.85
CA GLU A 94 12.67 -11.92 -10.17
C GLU A 94 14.00 -11.89 -10.97
N ASN A 95 15.10 -11.58 -10.30
CA ASN A 95 16.43 -11.58 -10.90
C ASN A 95 16.87 -12.97 -11.37
N GLU A 96 16.49 -14.04 -10.64
CA GLU A 96 16.78 -15.41 -11.07
C GLU A 96 16.06 -15.78 -12.38
N PHE A 97 14.89 -15.20 -12.62
CA PHE A 97 14.08 -15.43 -13.83
C PHE A 97 14.24 -14.33 -14.90
N ASP A 98 15.20 -13.40 -14.72
CA ASP A 98 15.45 -12.27 -15.64
C ASP A 98 14.18 -11.43 -15.88
N VAL A 99 13.41 -11.20 -14.84
CA VAL A 99 12.18 -10.41 -14.83
C VAL A 99 12.33 -9.26 -13.84
N LYS A 100 11.81 -8.10 -14.16
CA LYS A 100 11.76 -6.97 -13.24
C LYS A 100 10.38 -6.31 -13.32
N THR A 101 9.51 -6.66 -12.39
CA THR A 101 8.14 -6.15 -12.33
C THR A 101 7.85 -5.37 -11.04
N GLN A 102 8.58 -5.67 -9.96
CA GLN A 102 8.34 -5.03 -8.67
C GLN A 102 9.07 -3.71 -8.54
N ARG A 103 8.35 -2.71 -8.02
CA ARG A 103 8.91 -1.42 -7.64
C ARG A 103 9.23 -1.41 -6.15
N GLU A 104 10.34 -0.77 -5.79
CA GLU A 104 10.68 -0.54 -4.39
C GLU A 104 9.58 0.25 -3.68
N PRO A 105 9.15 -0.17 -2.47
CA PRO A 105 8.15 0.58 -1.71
C PRO A 105 8.72 1.94 -1.27
N ASP A 106 7.89 2.99 -1.38
CA ASP A 106 8.25 4.35 -1.00
C ASP A 106 7.48 4.75 0.27
N PHE A 107 8.21 5.01 1.34
CA PHE A 107 7.63 5.33 2.66
C PHE A 107 7.30 6.81 2.84
N GLY A 108 7.54 7.64 1.84
CA GLY A 108 7.41 9.11 1.92
C GLY A 108 6.00 9.62 2.21
N PHE A 109 4.97 8.81 1.96
CA PHE A 109 3.57 9.18 2.19
C PHE A 109 2.95 8.59 3.46
N CYS A 110 3.60 7.61 4.08
CA CYS A 110 3.05 6.86 5.23
C CYS A 110 2.63 7.79 6.39
N TYR A 111 3.46 8.75 6.74
CA TYR A 111 3.19 9.69 7.82
C TYR A 111 2.06 10.66 7.50
N ALA A 112 2.00 11.18 6.29
CA ALA A 112 0.94 12.07 5.83
C ALA A 112 -0.43 11.36 5.81
N ALA A 113 -0.49 10.14 5.26
CA ALA A 113 -1.69 9.32 5.22
C ALA A 113 -2.21 9.01 6.64
N PHE A 114 -1.32 8.62 7.55
CA PHE A 114 -1.66 8.36 8.94
C PHE A 114 -2.24 9.58 9.65
N ARG A 115 -1.59 10.73 9.52
CA ARG A 115 -2.07 11.98 10.13
C ARG A 115 -3.42 12.41 9.57
N TRP A 116 -3.61 12.31 8.26
CA TRP A 116 -4.89 12.61 7.63
C TRP A 116 -6.00 11.71 8.16
N ALA A 117 -5.78 10.41 8.24
CA ALA A 117 -6.74 9.45 8.79
C ALA A 117 -7.08 9.71 10.26
N ASN A 118 -6.17 10.31 11.02
CA ASN A 118 -6.39 10.71 12.42
C ASN A 118 -6.94 12.13 12.59
N GLY A 119 -7.44 12.76 11.54
CA GLY A 119 -8.19 14.01 11.63
C GLY A 119 -7.36 15.30 11.58
N HIS A 120 -6.06 15.23 11.27
CA HIS A 120 -5.24 16.43 11.11
C HIS A 120 -5.69 17.25 9.90
N SER A 121 -5.52 18.58 9.98
CA SER A 121 -5.85 19.49 8.87
C SER A 121 -4.93 19.30 7.68
N LEU A 122 -5.41 19.64 6.47
CA LEU A 122 -4.62 19.57 5.25
C LEU A 122 -3.32 20.37 5.37
N SER A 123 -3.38 21.60 5.86
CA SER A 123 -2.20 22.45 6.08
C SER A 123 -1.22 21.82 7.07
N GLY A 124 -1.73 21.18 8.14
CA GLY A 124 -0.91 20.47 9.12
C GLY A 124 -0.22 19.23 8.55
N VAL A 125 -0.92 18.49 7.67
CA VAL A 125 -0.37 17.29 7.01
C VAL A 125 0.69 17.66 5.99
N LEU A 126 0.50 18.71 5.21
CA LEU A 126 1.41 19.15 4.15
C LEU A 126 2.61 19.94 4.68
N LYS A 127 2.55 20.44 5.92
CA LYS A 127 3.64 21.22 6.52
C LYS A 127 4.93 20.40 6.58
N GLY A 128 5.99 20.92 5.96
CA GLY A 128 7.29 20.28 5.90
C GLY A 128 7.41 19.16 4.88
N THR A 129 6.47 19.10 3.94
CA THR A 129 6.55 18.21 2.76
C THR A 129 6.70 19.06 1.48
N ASP A 130 7.23 18.45 0.42
CA ASP A 130 7.27 19.06 -0.93
C ASP A 130 6.01 18.75 -1.74
N MET A 131 5.01 18.15 -1.10
CA MET A 131 3.79 17.70 -1.74
C MET A 131 2.82 18.84 -1.98
N THR A 132 2.32 18.97 -3.21
CA THR A 132 1.21 19.88 -3.52
C THR A 132 -0.11 19.31 -3.04
N VAL A 133 -1.14 20.18 -2.90
CA VAL A 133 -2.51 19.73 -2.59
C VAL A 133 -3.01 18.72 -3.63
N GLY A 134 -2.74 18.97 -4.91
CA GLY A 134 -3.14 18.07 -6.00
C GLY A 134 -2.48 16.69 -5.92
N ASP A 135 -1.19 16.63 -5.58
CA ASP A 135 -0.48 15.36 -5.39
C ASP A 135 -1.03 14.60 -4.18
N PHE A 136 -1.32 15.32 -3.10
CA PHE A 136 -1.94 14.75 -1.89
C PHE A 136 -3.30 14.12 -2.21
N VAL A 137 -4.20 14.88 -2.86
CA VAL A 137 -5.53 14.39 -3.24
C VAL A 137 -5.44 13.16 -4.14
N ARG A 138 -4.54 13.19 -5.13
CA ARG A 138 -4.31 12.04 -6.02
C ARG A 138 -3.85 10.81 -5.24
N SER A 139 -2.87 10.96 -4.35
CA SER A 139 -2.34 9.87 -3.53
C SER A 139 -3.41 9.27 -2.61
N ILE A 140 -4.25 10.12 -1.99
CA ILE A 140 -5.36 9.63 -1.16
C ILE A 140 -6.40 8.88 -1.99
N LYS A 141 -6.76 9.34 -3.19
CA LYS A 141 -7.68 8.63 -4.08
C LYS A 141 -7.14 7.25 -4.48
N GLN A 142 -5.86 7.19 -4.85
CA GLN A 142 -5.19 5.91 -5.16
C GLN A 142 -5.19 4.98 -3.94
N LEU A 143 -4.98 5.52 -2.74
CA LEU A 143 -5.01 4.74 -1.50
C LEU A 143 -6.42 4.20 -1.20
N ILE A 144 -7.46 4.99 -1.40
CA ILE A 144 -8.87 4.55 -1.26
C ILE A 144 -9.15 3.39 -2.23
N ASP A 145 -8.74 3.51 -3.49
CA ASP A 145 -8.89 2.45 -4.49
C ASP A 145 -8.15 1.18 -4.07
N LEU A 146 -6.92 1.31 -3.56
CA LEU A 146 -6.13 0.18 -3.07
C LEU A 146 -6.79 -0.51 -1.87
N LEU A 147 -7.28 0.24 -0.89
CA LEU A 147 -7.99 -0.32 0.27
C LEU A 147 -9.26 -1.04 -0.15
N THR A 148 -9.97 -0.56 -1.16
CA THR A 148 -11.13 -1.25 -1.75
C THR A 148 -10.72 -2.60 -2.34
N GLN A 149 -9.59 -2.67 -3.06
CA GLN A 149 -9.07 -3.91 -3.62
C GLN A 149 -8.60 -4.89 -2.53
N ILE A 150 -7.88 -4.41 -1.50
CA ILE A 150 -7.45 -5.23 -0.36
C ILE A 150 -8.66 -5.83 0.35
N GLY A 151 -9.67 -5.03 0.68
CA GLY A 151 -10.89 -5.50 1.34
C GLY A 151 -11.72 -6.47 0.48
N GLY A 152 -11.62 -6.38 -0.85
CA GLY A 152 -12.21 -7.33 -1.79
C GLY A 152 -11.45 -8.64 -1.92
N ALA A 153 -10.12 -8.60 -1.72
CA ALA A 153 -9.24 -9.76 -1.85
C ALA A 153 -9.08 -10.54 -0.54
N ALA A 154 -9.05 -9.85 0.61
CA ALA A 154 -8.84 -10.40 1.94
C ALA A 154 -10.03 -10.05 2.85
N GLU A 155 -10.91 -11.01 3.11
CA GLU A 155 -12.15 -10.77 3.87
C GLU A 155 -11.89 -10.33 5.30
N GLU A 156 -10.86 -10.87 5.93
CA GLU A 156 -10.42 -10.55 7.28
C GLU A 156 -9.96 -9.09 7.44
N LEU A 157 -9.43 -8.49 6.39
CA LEU A 157 -8.99 -7.08 6.37
C LEU A 157 -10.10 -6.11 5.98
N ARG A 158 -11.23 -6.60 5.48
CA ARG A 158 -12.34 -5.77 4.96
C ARG A 158 -12.87 -4.74 5.97
N PRO A 159 -13.10 -5.08 7.26
CA PRO A 159 -13.56 -4.10 8.23
C PRO A 159 -12.56 -2.95 8.43
N ALA A 160 -11.26 -3.27 8.54
CA ALA A 160 -10.21 -2.27 8.71
C ALA A 160 -10.06 -1.39 7.46
N CYS A 161 -10.15 -1.98 6.26
CA CYS A 161 -10.13 -1.23 5.00
C CYS A 161 -11.32 -0.28 4.87
N ARG A 162 -12.52 -0.71 5.20
CA ARG A 162 -13.72 0.15 5.19
C ARG A 162 -13.60 1.33 6.15
N GLU A 163 -13.15 1.09 7.37
CA GLU A 163 -12.93 2.16 8.33
C GLU A 163 -11.80 3.10 7.87
N GLY A 164 -10.74 2.57 7.28
CA GLY A 164 -9.66 3.36 6.68
C GLY A 164 -10.17 4.27 5.57
N ILE A 165 -10.97 3.76 4.64
CA ILE A 165 -11.61 4.54 3.55
C ILE A 165 -12.46 5.67 4.14
N LYS A 166 -13.31 5.38 5.11
CA LYS A 166 -14.14 6.38 5.78
C LYS A 166 -13.33 7.51 6.42
N ARG A 167 -12.17 7.18 6.99
CA ARG A 167 -11.27 8.16 7.60
C ARG A 167 -10.53 9.02 6.57
N LEU A 168 -10.26 8.46 5.40
CA LEU A 168 -9.62 9.18 4.29
C LEU A 168 -10.61 10.09 3.54
N ASP A 169 -11.86 9.63 3.37
CA ASP A 169 -12.90 10.33 2.62
C ASP A 169 -13.53 11.46 3.46
N ARG A 170 -12.82 12.56 3.59
CA ARG A 170 -13.26 13.75 4.33
C ARG A 170 -12.68 15.04 3.74
N GLY A 171 -13.27 16.16 4.09
CA GLY A 171 -12.80 17.48 3.69
C GLY A 171 -12.65 17.61 2.18
N VAL A 172 -11.48 18.05 1.72
CA VAL A 172 -11.17 18.21 0.29
C VAL A 172 -11.33 16.92 -0.52
N ILE A 173 -11.11 15.77 0.10
CA ILE A 173 -11.25 14.47 -0.58
C ILE A 173 -12.72 14.19 -0.88
N SER A 174 -13.61 14.30 0.10
CA SER A 174 -15.07 14.12 -0.10
C SER A 174 -15.62 15.06 -1.16
N TYR A 175 -15.20 16.33 -1.14
CA TYR A 175 -15.63 17.31 -2.14
C TYR A 175 -15.22 16.90 -3.56
N MET A 176 -13.97 16.47 -3.73
CA MET A 176 -13.42 16.06 -5.04
C MET A 176 -13.94 14.70 -5.53
N LEU A 177 -14.42 13.83 -4.64
CA LEU A 177 -15.03 12.53 -5.00
C LEU A 177 -16.50 12.68 -5.37
N GLY A 178 -17.18 13.71 -4.87
CA GLY A 178 -18.59 13.98 -5.16
C GLY A 178 -18.86 14.57 -6.56
N ASP A 179 -17.82 15.01 -7.26
CA ASP A 179 -17.91 15.60 -8.62
C ASP A 179 -17.68 14.54 -9.74
N LEU A 180 -17.66 13.25 -9.42
CA LEU A 180 -17.59 12.12 -10.35
C LEU A 180 -18.91 11.37 -10.38
#